data_9c8a0b1c388d9c2ac696f3c5c9f64f2f
#
_entry.id   9c8a0b1c388d9c2ac696f3c5c9f64f2f
#
_cell.length_a   1.000
_cell.length_b   1.000
_cell.length_c   1.000
_cell.angle_alpha   90.00
_cell.angle_beta   90.00
_cell.angle_gamma   90.00
#
_symmetry.space_group_name_H-M   'P 1'
#
loop_
_entity.id
_entity.type
_entity.pdbx_description
1 polymer ?
#
loop_
_entity_poly.entity_id
_entity_poly.type
_entity_poly.pdbx_seq_one_letter_code
_entity_poly.pdbx_strand_id
1 'polypeptide(L)'
;TSAKPEQVKEIFGKTVDTGLKHGTVTIIKHGKGYEVTTYRIDGEYLDGRHPETVEFTPDLREDLKRRDFTINAMAYSHETGIVDEFEGMEDLKRRVIRCVGCADDRFTEDALRILRAVRFAAQLDFVIEDETYKAIVKIAPNLTHVSKERIQVELTKLLLSDHPEKIWMVAETGITDYVTSGFPEVFERELERENASATGRSEALGKCGCSTDGASREALKECWTGLAALPADKSHRWAGFLRHMTPEQAVKILRGLKLDNDTIGNVKSMVMAFQTPLAVDKIQIRKLLSRVTEYQFLGAMQLKKLDGDETVSELLRLFEEIKEAGDCVSLKQLAVNGGDLLQQGLEKGKQIGDGLMY
;
A
#
# COMPACT_ATOMS: atom_id res chain seq x y z
N THR A 1 23.73 3.48 19.47
CA THR A 1 24.86 3.84 20.31
C THR A 1 24.73 3.26 21.72
N SER A 2 25.86 3.05 22.39
CA SER A 2 25.90 2.71 23.84
C SER A 2 25.67 3.94 24.75
N ALA A 3 25.78 5.16 24.19
CA ALA A 3 25.53 6.40 24.92
C ALA A 3 24.05 6.57 25.24
N LYS A 4 23.73 6.99 26.47
CA LYS A 4 22.38 7.34 26.89
C LYS A 4 21.92 8.67 26.28
N PRO A 5 20.60 8.94 26.16
CA PRO A 5 20.09 10.18 25.56
C PRO A 5 20.70 11.47 26.16
N GLU A 6 20.91 11.49 27.47
CA GLU A 6 21.51 12.64 28.18
C GLU A 6 22.94 12.89 27.70
N GLN A 7 23.75 11.81 27.59
CA GLN A 7 25.12 11.90 27.09
C GLN A 7 25.19 12.37 25.64
N VAL A 8 24.23 11.92 24.79
CA VAL A 8 24.13 12.41 23.41
C VAL A 8 23.85 13.91 23.37
N LYS A 9 22.96 14.41 24.25
CA LYS A 9 22.65 15.85 24.36
C LYS A 9 23.82 16.70 24.86
N GLU A 10 24.63 16.14 25.76
CA GLU A 10 25.84 16.81 26.26
C GLU A 10 26.91 16.97 25.17
N ILE A 11 27.06 15.96 24.30
CA ILE A 11 28.04 15.98 23.20
C ILE A 11 27.62 16.90 22.05
N PHE A 12 26.32 16.96 21.76
CA PHE A 12 25.79 17.70 20.59
C PHE A 12 24.95 18.89 21.01
N GLY A 13 25.40 20.09 20.65
CA GLY A 13 24.76 21.35 21.07
C GLY A 13 23.39 21.63 20.49
N LYS A 14 22.94 20.90 19.45
CA LYS A 14 21.61 21.06 18.87
C LYS A 14 20.94 19.71 18.66
N THR A 15 19.99 19.40 19.53
CA THR A 15 19.24 18.14 19.52
C THR A 15 17.75 18.38 19.63
N VAL A 16 16.94 17.40 19.16
CA VAL A 16 15.48 17.38 19.29
C VAL A 16 15.06 16.04 19.88
N ASP A 17 14.19 16.08 20.87
CA ASP A 17 13.66 14.92 21.56
C ASP A 17 12.57 14.26 20.70
N THR A 18 12.95 13.32 19.85
CA THR A 18 12.04 12.65 18.92
C THR A 18 11.45 11.36 19.48
N GLY A 19 12.03 10.81 20.55
CA GLY A 19 11.57 9.54 21.13
C GLY A 19 12.32 9.16 22.42
N LEU A 20 12.45 10.08 23.37
CA LEU A 20 13.21 9.87 24.62
C LEU A 20 12.81 8.60 25.39
N LYS A 21 11.51 8.29 25.45
CA LYS A 21 11.01 7.07 26.11
C LYS A 21 11.59 5.79 25.51
N HIS A 22 12.02 5.85 24.26
CA HIS A 22 12.62 4.73 23.52
C HIS A 22 14.11 4.92 23.27
N GLY A 23 14.72 5.92 23.91
CA GLY A 23 16.15 6.18 23.82
C GLY A 23 16.59 6.93 22.56
N THR A 24 15.65 7.55 21.79
CA THR A 24 15.97 8.23 20.54
C THR A 24 16.03 9.74 20.69
N VAL A 25 17.13 10.32 20.21
CA VAL A 25 17.37 11.76 20.11
C VAL A 25 17.80 12.08 18.68
N THR A 26 17.25 13.12 18.06
CA THR A 26 17.68 13.58 16.74
C THR A 26 18.73 14.69 16.92
N ILE A 27 19.92 14.49 16.38
CA ILE A 27 21.01 15.48 16.32
C ILE A 27 20.80 16.30 15.04
N ILE A 28 20.88 17.63 15.14
CA ILE A 28 20.85 18.51 13.98
C ILE A 28 22.28 18.98 13.64
N LYS A 29 22.81 18.48 12.50
CA LYS A 29 24.14 18.85 12.01
C LYS A 29 24.05 19.30 10.54
N HIS A 30 24.57 20.48 10.24
CA HIS A 30 24.53 21.10 8.90
C HIS A 30 23.12 21.13 8.28
N GLY A 31 22.09 21.43 9.10
CA GLY A 31 20.69 21.48 8.65
C GLY A 31 20.02 20.10 8.44
N LYS A 32 20.74 19.00 8.66
CA LYS A 32 20.19 17.64 8.55
C LYS A 32 19.97 17.03 9.93
N GLY A 33 18.87 16.27 10.07
CA GLY A 33 18.57 15.49 11.26
C GLY A 33 19.20 14.08 11.16
N TYR A 34 19.83 13.64 12.26
CA TYR A 34 20.39 12.30 12.42
C TYR A 34 19.79 11.68 13.67
N GLU A 35 19.06 10.60 13.52
CA GLU A 35 18.50 9.87 14.65
C GLU A 35 19.59 9.06 15.35
N VAL A 36 19.70 9.25 16.64
CA VAL A 36 20.62 8.51 17.52
C VAL A 36 19.79 7.79 18.57
N THR A 37 19.79 6.47 18.50
CA THR A 37 19.08 5.62 19.45
C THR A 37 20.05 4.88 20.34
N THR A 38 19.82 4.94 21.65
CA THR A 38 20.55 4.14 22.65
C THR A 38 20.19 2.67 22.48
N TYR A 39 21.18 1.77 22.57
CA TYR A 39 20.94 0.33 22.57
C TYR A 39 20.04 -0.03 23.75
N ARG A 40 19.10 -0.94 23.51
CA ARG A 40 18.11 -1.29 24.50
C ARG A 40 17.70 -2.76 24.42
N ILE A 41 17.22 -3.24 25.56
CA ILE A 41 16.51 -4.50 25.69
C ILE A 41 15.05 -4.12 25.88
N ASP A 42 14.18 -4.70 25.08
CA ASP A 42 12.74 -4.52 25.21
C ASP A 42 12.21 -5.58 26.20
N GLY A 43 11.40 -5.17 27.18
CA GLY A 43 10.72 -6.08 28.10
C GLY A 43 9.53 -6.79 27.44
N GLU A 44 8.63 -7.36 28.24
CA GLU A 44 7.44 -8.04 27.72
C GLU A 44 6.52 -7.09 26.95
N TYR A 45 5.89 -7.61 25.92
CA TYR A 45 4.95 -6.88 25.05
C TYR A 45 3.51 -7.28 25.42
N LEU A 46 2.88 -6.54 26.33
CA LEU A 46 1.52 -6.84 26.78
C LEU A 46 0.44 -6.39 25.79
N ASP A 47 0.70 -5.31 25.05
CA ASP A 47 -0.24 -4.73 24.08
C ASP A 47 0.05 -5.16 22.61
N GLY A 48 1.01 -6.07 22.40
CA GLY A 48 1.44 -6.52 21.08
C GLY A 48 2.11 -5.41 20.23
N ARG A 49 2.64 -4.35 20.89
CA ARG A 49 3.33 -3.23 20.19
C ARG A 49 4.46 -2.60 20.98
N HIS A 50 4.18 -2.27 22.22
CA HIS A 50 5.13 -1.55 23.06
C HIS A 50 5.64 -2.47 24.15
N PRO A 51 6.95 -2.54 24.37
CA PRO A 51 7.46 -3.20 25.53
C PRO A 51 6.98 -2.44 26.78
N GLU A 52 6.55 -3.15 27.80
CA GLU A 52 6.15 -2.57 29.09
C GLU A 52 7.31 -1.77 29.73
N THR A 53 8.50 -2.30 29.57
CA THR A 53 9.74 -1.68 30.06
C THR A 53 10.78 -1.63 28.95
N VAL A 54 11.59 -0.57 28.98
CA VAL A 54 12.75 -0.41 28.11
C VAL A 54 13.97 -0.26 29.02
N GLU A 55 14.92 -1.16 28.90
CA GLU A 55 16.20 -1.10 29.63
C GLU A 55 17.32 -0.73 28.66
N PHE A 56 18.07 0.33 28.95
CA PHE A 56 19.22 0.71 28.13
C PHE A 56 20.41 -0.18 28.42
N THR A 57 21.04 -0.68 27.38
CA THR A 57 22.21 -1.55 27.47
C THR A 57 23.38 -0.99 26.66
N PRO A 58 24.64 -1.21 27.10
CA PRO A 58 25.79 -0.95 26.25
C PRO A 58 26.04 -2.04 25.20
N ASP A 59 25.31 -3.17 25.28
CA ASP A 59 25.49 -4.33 24.38
C ASP A 59 24.74 -4.17 23.08
N LEU A 60 25.49 -4.04 21.99
CA LEU A 60 24.94 -3.97 20.63
C LEU A 60 24.18 -5.24 20.25
N ARG A 61 24.64 -6.41 20.67
CA ARG A 61 24.03 -7.69 20.33
C ARG A 61 22.59 -7.79 20.83
N GLU A 62 22.35 -7.35 22.08
CA GLU A 62 20.98 -7.32 22.63
C GLU A 62 20.06 -6.34 21.88
N ASP A 63 20.58 -5.19 21.41
CA ASP A 63 19.80 -4.28 20.57
C ASP A 63 19.49 -4.88 19.19
N LEU A 64 20.42 -5.61 18.59
CA LEU A 64 20.19 -6.28 17.31
C LEU A 64 19.22 -7.45 17.43
N LYS A 65 19.26 -8.19 18.53
CA LYS A 65 18.42 -9.36 18.82
C LYS A 65 16.91 -9.05 18.85
N ARG A 66 16.52 -7.86 19.29
CA ARG A 66 15.10 -7.44 19.35
C ARG A 66 14.53 -6.99 18.00
N ARG A 67 15.36 -6.90 16.96
CA ARG A 67 14.94 -6.45 15.62
C ARG A 67 14.10 -7.51 14.93
N ASP A 68 13.41 -7.08 13.87
CA ASP A 68 12.47 -7.93 13.11
C ASP A 68 13.19 -9.01 12.28
N PHE A 69 14.06 -8.59 11.36
CA PHE A 69 14.69 -9.49 10.38
C PHE A 69 16.21 -9.38 10.43
N THR A 70 16.88 -10.48 10.09
CA THR A 70 18.34 -10.60 10.08
C THR A 70 19.00 -9.52 9.22
N ILE A 71 18.44 -9.23 8.04
CA ILE A 71 18.89 -8.19 7.12
C ILE A 71 18.84 -6.78 7.72
N ASN A 72 18.05 -6.56 8.76
CA ASN A 72 17.93 -5.31 9.51
C ASN A 72 18.67 -5.36 10.87
N ALA A 73 19.24 -6.51 11.22
CA ALA A 73 19.91 -6.74 12.50
C ALA A 73 21.44 -6.74 12.36
N MET A 74 21.95 -5.82 11.57
CA MET A 74 23.38 -5.56 11.37
C MET A 74 23.72 -4.14 11.80
N ALA A 75 24.97 -3.93 12.17
CA ALA A 75 25.50 -2.62 12.50
C ALA A 75 26.84 -2.39 11.77
N TYR A 76 27.18 -1.12 11.58
CA TYR A 76 28.43 -0.71 10.98
C TYR A 76 29.09 0.37 11.86
N SER A 77 30.39 0.22 12.08
CA SER A 77 31.20 1.32 12.56
C SER A 77 32.48 1.43 11.72
N HIS A 78 33.07 2.62 11.71
CA HIS A 78 34.31 2.84 10.98
C HIS A 78 35.47 2.01 11.54
N GLU A 79 35.45 1.73 12.85
CA GLU A 79 36.52 1.02 13.56
C GLU A 79 36.41 -0.51 13.40
N THR A 80 35.19 -1.05 13.51
CA THR A 80 34.95 -2.50 13.53
C THR A 80 34.45 -3.06 12.20
N GLY A 81 34.07 -2.19 11.25
CA GLY A 81 33.39 -2.62 10.05
C GLY A 81 31.95 -3.06 10.33
N ILE A 82 31.48 -4.05 9.57
CA ILE A 82 30.14 -4.63 9.71
C ILE A 82 30.15 -5.64 10.86
N VAL A 83 29.20 -5.47 11.79
CA VAL A 83 28.88 -6.43 12.84
C VAL A 83 27.59 -7.13 12.45
N ASP A 84 27.66 -8.43 12.23
CA ASP A 84 26.55 -9.29 11.78
C ASP A 84 26.46 -10.54 12.67
N GLU A 85 25.70 -10.43 13.75
CA GLU A 85 25.53 -11.48 14.75
C GLU A 85 24.46 -12.53 14.36
N PHE A 86 23.67 -12.24 13.33
CA PHE A 86 22.48 -13.02 12.96
C PHE A 86 22.47 -13.48 11.52
N GLU A 87 23.62 -13.46 10.83
CA GLU A 87 23.81 -13.91 9.44
C GLU A 87 23.02 -13.09 8.41
N GLY A 88 22.77 -11.81 8.68
CA GLY A 88 22.03 -10.92 7.78
C GLY A 88 22.70 -10.72 6.43
N MET A 89 24.04 -10.70 6.38
CA MET A 89 24.81 -10.61 5.12
C MET A 89 24.60 -11.85 4.24
N GLU A 90 24.50 -13.03 4.85
CA GLU A 90 24.26 -14.27 4.13
C GLU A 90 22.81 -14.31 3.60
N ASP A 91 21.82 -13.88 4.40
CA ASP A 91 20.44 -13.79 3.98
C ASP A 91 20.25 -12.74 2.85
N LEU A 92 20.99 -11.63 2.88
CA LEU A 92 21.03 -10.67 1.77
C LEU A 92 21.55 -11.31 0.48
N LYS A 93 22.61 -12.10 0.54
CA LYS A 93 23.16 -12.80 -0.64
C LYS A 93 22.18 -13.85 -1.17
N ARG A 94 21.51 -14.57 -0.27
CA ARG A 94 20.49 -15.58 -0.62
C ARG A 94 19.16 -14.98 -1.03
N ARG A 95 18.96 -13.68 -0.85
CA ARG A 95 17.69 -12.97 -1.05
C ARG A 95 16.56 -13.54 -0.20
N VAL A 96 16.78 -13.68 1.10
CA VAL A 96 15.85 -14.28 2.05
C VAL A 96 15.46 -13.27 3.12
N ILE A 97 14.17 -13.24 3.48
CA ILE A 97 13.63 -12.54 4.65
C ILE A 97 13.47 -13.59 5.76
N ARG A 98 14.31 -13.49 6.79
CA ARG A 98 14.31 -14.38 7.96
C ARG A 98 14.20 -13.57 9.23
N CYS A 99 13.36 -13.99 10.17
CA CYS A 99 13.29 -13.38 11.50
C CYS A 99 14.58 -13.56 12.29
N VAL A 100 14.87 -12.59 13.17
CA VAL A 100 15.93 -12.73 14.17
C VAL A 100 15.44 -13.66 15.27
N GLY A 101 16.13 -14.77 15.47
CA GLY A 101 15.74 -15.79 16.47
C GLY A 101 14.46 -16.53 16.09
N CYS A 102 13.56 -16.72 17.06
CA CYS A 102 12.31 -17.44 16.84
C CYS A 102 11.25 -16.53 16.18
N ALA A 103 10.73 -16.91 15.03
CA ALA A 103 9.74 -16.11 14.29
C ALA A 103 8.41 -15.99 15.06
N ASP A 104 7.97 -17.04 15.74
CA ASP A 104 6.77 -17.02 16.57
C ASP A 104 6.85 -15.94 17.65
N ASP A 105 8.00 -15.83 18.33
CA ASP A 105 8.22 -14.83 19.37
C ASP A 105 8.20 -13.41 18.77
N ARG A 106 8.92 -13.20 17.65
CA ARG A 106 9.00 -11.91 16.97
C ARG A 106 7.66 -11.39 16.50
N PHE A 107 6.81 -12.27 15.98
CA PHE A 107 5.47 -11.88 15.52
C PHE A 107 4.45 -11.76 16.66
N THR A 108 4.64 -12.47 17.75
CA THR A 108 3.83 -12.31 18.98
C THR A 108 4.12 -10.98 19.67
N GLU A 109 5.37 -10.51 19.68
CA GLU A 109 5.76 -9.20 20.21
C GLU A 109 5.11 -8.03 19.44
N ASP A 110 5.13 -8.08 18.11
CA ASP A 110 4.48 -7.09 17.25
C ASP A 110 4.01 -7.75 15.96
N ALA A 111 2.71 -8.06 15.89
CA ALA A 111 2.12 -8.72 14.73
C ALA A 111 2.25 -7.91 13.43
N LEU A 112 2.49 -6.58 13.48
CA LEU A 112 2.77 -5.81 12.27
C LEU A 112 4.01 -6.32 11.53
N ARG A 113 4.96 -6.97 12.23
CA ARG A 113 6.14 -7.57 11.59
C ARG A 113 5.78 -8.59 10.51
N ILE A 114 4.59 -9.21 10.60
CA ILE A 114 4.03 -10.10 9.56
C ILE A 114 3.89 -9.33 8.23
N LEU A 115 3.22 -8.20 8.24
CA LEU A 115 3.06 -7.37 7.04
C LEU A 115 4.39 -6.76 6.59
N ARG A 116 5.29 -6.47 7.52
CA ARG A 116 6.64 -6.01 7.18
C ARG A 116 7.44 -7.08 6.43
N ALA A 117 7.29 -8.37 6.78
CA ALA A 117 7.93 -9.47 6.05
C ALA A 117 7.47 -9.51 4.59
N VAL A 118 6.15 -9.47 4.35
CA VAL A 118 5.57 -9.44 2.99
C VAL A 118 6.01 -8.19 2.22
N ARG A 119 6.01 -7.03 2.89
CA ARG A 119 6.49 -5.78 2.28
C ARG A 119 7.97 -5.84 1.89
N PHE A 120 8.85 -6.34 2.76
CA PHE A 120 10.26 -6.47 2.43
C PHE A 120 10.50 -7.48 1.30
N ALA A 121 9.74 -8.58 1.28
CA ALA A 121 9.76 -9.51 0.16
C ALA A 121 9.41 -8.82 -1.17
N ALA A 122 8.41 -7.90 -1.14
CA ALA A 122 8.02 -7.12 -2.32
C ALA A 122 9.03 -6.02 -2.69
N GLN A 123 9.59 -5.31 -1.70
CA GLN A 123 10.53 -4.22 -1.96
C GLN A 123 11.90 -4.70 -2.46
N LEU A 124 12.36 -5.87 -2.01
CA LEU A 124 13.70 -6.37 -2.28
C LEU A 124 13.71 -7.52 -3.31
N ASP A 125 12.54 -7.97 -3.75
CA ASP A 125 12.35 -9.18 -4.54
C ASP A 125 12.97 -10.43 -3.87
N PHE A 126 12.75 -10.55 -2.57
CA PHE A 126 13.24 -11.66 -1.76
C PHE A 126 12.14 -12.69 -1.51
N VAL A 127 12.55 -13.89 -1.10
CA VAL A 127 11.66 -14.94 -0.60
C VAL A 127 11.60 -14.88 0.92
N ILE A 128 10.48 -15.29 1.51
CA ILE A 128 10.37 -15.45 2.96
C ILE A 128 10.82 -16.86 3.31
N GLU A 129 11.68 -16.99 4.33
CA GLU A 129 12.17 -18.27 4.83
C GLU A 129 11.01 -19.13 5.37
N ASP A 130 11.09 -20.45 5.21
CA ASP A 130 9.97 -21.37 5.48
C ASP A 130 9.45 -21.30 6.93
N GLU A 131 10.33 -21.23 7.93
CA GLU A 131 9.90 -21.15 9.34
C GLU A 131 9.29 -19.77 9.65
N THR A 132 9.85 -18.70 9.08
CA THR A 132 9.27 -17.37 9.13
C THR A 132 7.89 -17.34 8.45
N TYR A 133 7.74 -18.00 7.31
CA TYR A 133 6.46 -18.11 6.60
C TYR A 133 5.38 -18.86 7.39
N LYS A 134 5.74 -20.01 7.97
CA LYS A 134 4.84 -20.78 8.85
C LYS A 134 4.38 -19.96 10.06
N ALA A 135 5.28 -19.19 10.65
CA ALA A 135 4.96 -18.31 11.77
C ALA A 135 4.00 -17.17 11.33
N ILE A 136 4.13 -16.63 10.11
CA ILE A 136 3.18 -15.65 9.55
C ILE A 136 1.77 -16.24 9.56
N VAL A 137 1.58 -17.42 8.97
CA VAL A 137 0.28 -18.09 8.90
C VAL A 137 -0.31 -18.32 10.30
N LYS A 138 0.53 -18.81 11.22
CA LYS A 138 0.12 -19.12 12.60
C LYS A 138 -0.32 -17.90 13.40
N ILE A 139 0.41 -16.77 13.26
CA ILE A 139 0.23 -15.58 14.09
C ILE A 139 -0.60 -14.50 13.38
N ALA A 140 -1.00 -14.68 12.12
CA ALA A 140 -1.85 -13.74 11.37
C ALA A 140 -3.07 -13.23 12.15
N PRO A 141 -3.80 -14.05 12.97
CA PRO A 141 -4.92 -13.58 13.78
C PRO A 141 -4.59 -12.41 14.72
N ASN A 142 -3.34 -12.30 15.19
CA ASN A 142 -2.91 -11.23 16.07
C ASN A 142 -2.92 -9.84 15.40
N LEU A 143 -3.01 -9.77 14.06
CA LEU A 143 -3.20 -8.51 13.33
C LEU A 143 -4.49 -7.77 13.72
N THR A 144 -5.46 -8.45 14.33
CA THR A 144 -6.67 -7.82 14.90
C THR A 144 -6.33 -6.79 15.97
N HIS A 145 -5.22 -6.93 16.67
CA HIS A 145 -4.73 -6.00 17.71
C HIS A 145 -3.91 -4.84 17.14
N VAL A 146 -3.57 -4.87 15.85
CA VAL A 146 -2.78 -3.82 15.20
C VAL A 146 -3.72 -2.74 14.64
N SER A 147 -3.38 -1.46 14.88
CA SER A 147 -4.17 -0.35 14.36
C SER A 147 -4.19 -0.32 12.82
N LYS A 148 -5.34 0.06 12.26
CA LYS A 148 -5.55 0.06 10.81
C LYS A 148 -4.62 1.06 10.09
N GLU A 149 -4.24 2.13 10.75
CA GLU A 149 -3.26 3.10 10.26
C GLU A 149 -1.87 2.46 10.05
N ARG A 150 -1.44 1.59 10.98
CA ARG A 150 -0.17 0.87 10.84
C ARG A 150 -0.25 -0.17 9.70
N ILE A 151 -1.32 -0.94 9.64
CA ILE A 151 -1.57 -1.91 8.56
C ILE A 151 -1.57 -1.20 7.21
N GLN A 152 -2.29 -0.09 7.08
CA GLN A 152 -2.38 0.71 5.86
C GLN A 152 -1.01 1.18 5.37
N VAL A 153 -0.13 1.61 6.28
CA VAL A 153 1.22 2.08 5.92
C VAL A 153 2.05 0.95 5.29
N GLU A 154 2.01 -0.25 5.85
CA GLU A 154 2.77 -1.38 5.32
C GLU A 154 2.20 -1.87 3.96
N LEU A 155 0.88 -1.97 3.83
CA LEU A 155 0.21 -2.32 2.56
C LEU A 155 0.48 -1.27 1.47
N THR A 156 0.43 0.02 1.82
CA THR A 156 0.75 1.10 0.86
C THR A 156 2.20 1.00 0.38
N LYS A 157 3.15 0.77 1.30
CA LYS A 157 4.57 0.59 0.93
C LYS A 157 4.79 -0.67 0.07
N LEU A 158 4.02 -1.72 0.30
CA LEU A 158 4.04 -2.92 -0.53
C LEU A 158 3.54 -2.59 -1.94
N LEU A 159 2.39 -1.94 -2.06
CA LEU A 159 1.83 -1.55 -3.36
C LEU A 159 2.72 -0.56 -4.12
N LEU A 160 3.46 0.30 -3.41
CA LEU A 160 4.41 1.25 -4.00
C LEU A 160 5.78 0.64 -4.34
N SER A 161 6.02 -0.63 -3.99
CA SER A 161 7.28 -1.31 -4.29
C SER A 161 7.42 -1.61 -5.79
N ASP A 162 8.58 -2.12 -6.17
CA ASP A 162 8.86 -2.57 -7.53
C ASP A 162 8.16 -3.91 -7.86
N HIS A 163 7.73 -4.66 -6.82
CA HIS A 163 7.04 -5.94 -6.94
C HIS A 163 5.69 -5.94 -6.19
N PRO A 164 4.74 -5.03 -6.56
CA PRO A 164 3.44 -4.92 -5.89
C PRO A 164 2.55 -6.15 -6.10
N GLU A 165 2.82 -6.94 -7.14
CA GLU A 165 2.12 -8.21 -7.40
C GLU A 165 2.27 -9.18 -6.23
N LYS A 166 3.34 -9.09 -5.43
CA LYS A 166 3.54 -9.90 -4.21
C LYS A 166 2.49 -9.68 -3.12
N ILE A 167 1.53 -8.77 -3.34
CA ILE A 167 0.32 -8.64 -2.50
C ILE A 167 -0.45 -9.97 -2.41
N TRP A 168 -0.29 -10.89 -3.38
CA TRP A 168 -0.86 -12.23 -3.34
C TRP A 168 -0.48 -13.00 -2.06
N MET A 169 0.71 -12.76 -1.48
CA MET A 169 1.15 -13.39 -0.24
C MET A 169 0.21 -13.08 0.94
N VAL A 170 -0.46 -11.92 0.92
CA VAL A 170 -1.42 -11.53 1.95
C VAL A 170 -2.63 -12.46 1.96
N ALA A 171 -3.06 -12.94 0.78
CA ALA A 171 -4.13 -13.92 0.68
C ALA A 171 -3.64 -15.34 1.02
N GLU A 172 -2.51 -15.75 0.49
CA GLU A 172 -1.95 -17.08 0.72
C GLU A 172 -1.69 -17.35 2.21
N THR A 173 -1.28 -16.34 2.96
CA THR A 173 -1.00 -16.45 4.39
C THR A 173 -2.21 -16.25 5.30
N GLY A 174 -3.43 -16.03 4.75
CA GLY A 174 -4.64 -15.80 5.53
C GLY A 174 -4.69 -14.43 6.23
N ILE A 175 -3.78 -13.51 5.92
CA ILE A 175 -3.75 -12.16 6.49
C ILE A 175 -5.00 -11.35 6.13
N THR A 176 -5.60 -11.61 4.97
CA THR A 176 -6.75 -10.87 4.43
C THR A 176 -7.88 -10.69 5.43
N ASP A 177 -8.20 -11.71 6.21
CA ASP A 177 -9.32 -11.76 7.15
C ASP A 177 -9.15 -10.75 8.31
N TYR A 178 -7.91 -10.34 8.58
CA TYR A 178 -7.56 -9.48 9.70
C TYR A 178 -7.27 -8.03 9.28
N VAL A 179 -7.27 -7.74 7.97
CA VAL A 179 -6.96 -6.40 7.43
C VAL A 179 -8.16 -5.45 7.64
N THR A 180 -9.25 -5.67 6.94
CA THR A 180 -10.50 -4.91 7.10
C THR A 180 -11.65 -5.62 6.39
N SER A 181 -12.90 -5.30 6.77
CA SER A 181 -14.09 -5.81 6.09
C SER A 181 -14.06 -5.50 4.59
N GLY A 182 -14.34 -6.50 3.76
CA GLY A 182 -14.32 -6.40 2.31
C GLY A 182 -12.95 -6.58 1.67
N PHE A 183 -11.88 -6.73 2.46
CA PHE A 183 -10.54 -6.95 1.91
C PHE A 183 -10.36 -8.35 1.31
N PRO A 184 -10.87 -9.45 1.91
CA PRO A 184 -10.85 -10.78 1.28
C PRO A 184 -11.56 -10.83 -0.07
N GLU A 185 -12.69 -10.12 -0.20
CA GLU A 185 -13.50 -10.07 -1.43
C GLU A 185 -12.71 -9.54 -2.65
N VAL A 186 -11.65 -8.75 -2.43
CA VAL A 186 -10.77 -8.26 -3.52
C VAL A 186 -10.06 -9.45 -4.18
N PHE A 187 -9.54 -10.37 -3.38
CA PHE A 187 -8.81 -11.54 -3.84
C PHE A 187 -9.73 -12.57 -4.47
N GLU A 188 -10.90 -12.80 -3.86
CA GLU A 188 -11.94 -13.70 -4.39
C GLU A 188 -12.38 -13.26 -5.79
N ARG A 189 -12.67 -11.98 -5.97
CA ARG A 189 -13.12 -11.41 -7.24
C ARG A 189 -12.05 -11.48 -8.33
N GLU A 190 -10.80 -11.22 -8.00
CA GLU A 190 -9.71 -11.36 -8.97
C GLU A 190 -9.52 -12.82 -9.41
N LEU A 191 -9.58 -13.76 -8.47
CA LEU A 191 -9.52 -15.19 -8.78
C LEU A 191 -10.69 -15.66 -9.65
N GLU A 192 -11.92 -15.21 -9.37
CA GLU A 192 -13.08 -15.50 -10.20
C GLU A 192 -12.89 -15.00 -11.64
N ARG A 193 -12.35 -13.80 -11.82
CA ARG A 193 -12.06 -13.21 -13.13
C ARG A 193 -10.98 -13.98 -13.88
N GLU A 194 -9.88 -14.31 -13.20
CA GLU A 194 -8.78 -15.10 -13.80
C GLU A 194 -9.28 -16.46 -14.24
N ASN A 195 -10.08 -17.14 -13.43
CA ASN A 195 -10.69 -18.42 -13.78
C ASN A 195 -11.70 -18.30 -14.92
N ALA A 196 -12.46 -17.22 -15.00
CA ALA A 196 -13.39 -16.98 -16.10
C ALA A 196 -12.65 -16.71 -17.42
N SER A 197 -11.52 -16.04 -17.39
CA SER A 197 -10.65 -15.83 -18.55
C SER A 197 -9.93 -17.11 -18.98
N ALA A 198 -9.63 -18.00 -18.03
CA ALA A 198 -9.00 -19.28 -18.26
C ALA A 198 -9.99 -20.40 -18.67
N THR A 199 -11.32 -20.14 -18.75
CA THR A 199 -12.34 -21.14 -19.07
C THR A 199 -12.38 -21.62 -20.54
N GLY A 200 -11.22 -21.52 -21.25
CA GLY A 200 -10.84 -22.58 -22.19
C GLY A 200 -10.18 -23.80 -21.52
N ARG A 201 -9.99 -23.81 -20.19
CA ARG A 201 -9.33 -24.89 -19.41
C ARG A 201 -10.08 -25.15 -18.10
N SER A 202 -10.86 -26.25 -18.12
CA SER A 202 -11.24 -27.14 -17.00
C SER A 202 -11.72 -26.58 -15.67
N GLU A 203 -12.94 -27.02 -15.32
CA GLU A 203 -13.62 -27.01 -14.03
C GLU A 203 -12.71 -27.42 -12.86
N ALA A 204 -12.68 -26.61 -11.84
CA ALA A 204 -12.69 -26.95 -10.41
C ALA A 204 -12.02 -25.88 -9.54
N LEU A 205 -12.81 -25.05 -8.87
CA LEU A 205 -12.36 -24.42 -7.64
C LEU A 205 -13.51 -24.33 -6.64
N GLY A 206 -13.40 -25.14 -5.60
CA GLY A 206 -14.26 -25.12 -4.43
C GLY A 206 -14.00 -23.87 -3.58
N LYS A 207 -15.01 -23.50 -2.80
CA LYS A 207 -15.05 -22.37 -1.87
C LYS A 207 -13.78 -22.25 -1.03
N CYS A 208 -13.27 -21.04 -0.94
CA CYS A 208 -12.11 -20.64 -0.15
C CYS A 208 -12.24 -21.06 1.32
N GLY A 209 -11.62 -22.17 1.66
CA GLY A 209 -11.27 -22.57 3.02
C GLY A 209 -9.79 -22.89 2.97
N CYS A 210 -9.00 -22.25 3.81
CA CYS A 210 -7.55 -22.33 3.96
C CYS A 210 -6.89 -23.67 3.60
N SER A 211 -6.72 -23.95 2.31
CA SER A 211 -5.73 -24.88 1.77
C SER A 211 -5.61 -24.58 0.28
N THR A 212 -4.73 -23.64 -0.06
CA THR A 212 -4.40 -23.35 -1.46
C THR A 212 -3.56 -24.49 -1.99
N ASP A 213 -4.17 -25.34 -2.80
CA ASP A 213 -3.42 -26.22 -3.67
C ASP A 213 -2.59 -25.35 -4.65
N GLY A 214 -1.51 -25.93 -5.21
CA GLY A 214 -0.55 -25.18 -6.00
C GLY A 214 -1.14 -24.41 -7.19
N ALA A 215 -2.31 -24.81 -7.71
CA ALA A 215 -3.01 -24.16 -8.81
C ALA A 215 -3.62 -22.79 -8.37
N SER A 216 -4.20 -22.71 -7.18
CA SER A 216 -4.75 -21.47 -6.62
C SER A 216 -3.66 -20.44 -6.33
N ARG A 217 -2.49 -20.90 -5.90
CA ARG A 217 -1.32 -20.03 -5.65
C ARG A 217 -0.82 -19.36 -6.92
N GLU A 218 -0.70 -20.12 -8.01
CA GLU A 218 -0.22 -19.61 -9.29
C GLU A 218 -1.20 -18.58 -9.88
N ALA A 219 -2.51 -18.88 -9.84
CA ALA A 219 -3.56 -17.94 -10.25
C ALA A 219 -3.52 -16.62 -9.43
N LEU A 220 -3.30 -16.69 -8.11
CA LEU A 220 -3.15 -15.50 -7.27
C LEU A 220 -1.95 -14.63 -7.68
N LYS A 221 -0.84 -15.24 -8.12
CA LYS A 221 0.33 -14.48 -8.58
C LYS A 221 0.04 -13.72 -9.86
N GLU A 222 -0.77 -14.28 -10.75
CA GLU A 222 -1.12 -13.69 -12.05
C GLU A 222 -2.08 -12.50 -11.92
N CYS A 223 -2.98 -12.49 -10.92
CA CYS A 223 -4.03 -11.48 -10.73
C CYS A 223 -3.52 -10.04 -10.74
N TRP A 224 -2.34 -9.78 -10.19
CA TRP A 224 -1.77 -8.43 -10.10
C TRP A 224 -0.50 -8.23 -10.92
N THR A 225 -0.22 -9.14 -11.85
CA THR A 225 0.84 -8.95 -12.85
C THR A 225 0.60 -7.64 -13.58
N GLY A 226 1.65 -6.82 -13.66
CA GLY A 226 1.57 -5.51 -14.32
C GLY A 226 1.21 -4.34 -13.40
N LEU A 227 0.82 -4.54 -12.12
CA LEU A 227 0.62 -3.41 -11.19
C LEU A 227 1.86 -2.50 -11.12
N ALA A 228 3.06 -3.06 -11.28
CA ALA A 228 4.30 -2.30 -11.32
C ALA A 228 4.38 -1.29 -12.48
N ALA A 229 3.64 -1.52 -13.58
CA ALA A 229 3.57 -0.62 -14.72
C ALA A 229 2.78 0.67 -14.44
N LEU A 230 1.94 0.68 -13.38
CA LEU A 230 1.28 1.90 -12.93
C LEU A 230 2.32 2.82 -12.25
N PRO A 231 2.09 4.14 -12.25
CA PRO A 231 2.94 5.07 -11.50
C PRO A 231 3.11 4.65 -10.04
N ALA A 232 4.31 4.85 -9.48
CA ALA A 232 4.59 4.64 -8.06
C ALA A 232 3.95 5.75 -7.21
N ASP A 233 2.66 5.94 -7.40
CA ASP A 233 1.79 6.90 -6.72
C ASP A 233 0.74 6.16 -5.93
N LYS A 234 0.43 6.68 -4.75
CA LYS A 234 -0.48 6.05 -3.78
C LYS A 234 -1.86 5.78 -4.37
N SER A 235 -2.46 6.79 -5.04
CA SER A 235 -3.81 6.66 -5.60
C SER A 235 -3.85 5.68 -6.78
N HIS A 236 -2.84 5.73 -7.66
CA HIS A 236 -2.77 4.81 -8.81
C HIS A 236 -2.61 3.36 -8.39
N ARG A 237 -1.71 3.07 -7.43
CA ARG A 237 -1.46 1.71 -6.96
C ARG A 237 -2.65 1.13 -6.20
N TRP A 238 -3.31 1.92 -5.34
CA TRP A 238 -4.54 1.49 -4.69
C TRP A 238 -5.70 1.34 -5.68
N ALA A 239 -5.83 2.22 -6.68
CA ALA A 239 -6.84 2.08 -7.73
C ALA A 239 -6.60 0.82 -8.58
N GLY A 240 -5.33 0.54 -8.93
CA GLY A 240 -4.96 -0.69 -9.63
C GLY A 240 -5.28 -1.95 -8.85
N PHE A 241 -5.01 -1.96 -7.54
CA PHE A 241 -5.33 -3.08 -6.66
C PHE A 241 -6.85 -3.29 -6.51
N LEU A 242 -7.64 -2.21 -6.49
CA LEU A 242 -9.09 -2.24 -6.26
C LEU A 242 -9.93 -2.09 -7.55
N ARG A 243 -9.33 -2.12 -8.75
CA ARG A 243 -9.97 -1.75 -10.03
C ARG A 243 -11.23 -2.54 -10.36
N HIS A 244 -11.33 -3.78 -9.88
CA HIS A 244 -12.49 -4.63 -10.13
C HIS A 244 -13.52 -4.64 -8.98
N MET A 245 -13.28 -3.86 -7.91
CA MET A 245 -14.29 -3.60 -6.88
C MET A 245 -15.24 -2.50 -7.35
N THR A 246 -16.48 -2.46 -6.84
CA THR A 246 -17.31 -1.27 -7.10
C THR A 246 -16.69 -0.04 -6.42
N PRO A 247 -16.92 1.19 -6.93
CA PRO A 247 -16.39 2.41 -6.30
C PRO A 247 -16.76 2.53 -4.81
N GLU A 248 -17.96 2.06 -4.42
CA GLU A 248 -18.45 2.08 -3.04
C GLU A 248 -17.71 1.06 -2.17
N GLN A 249 -17.44 -0.14 -2.69
CA GLN A 249 -16.65 -1.16 -2.00
C GLN A 249 -15.21 -0.69 -1.81
N ALA A 250 -14.60 -0.11 -2.86
CA ALA A 250 -13.25 0.46 -2.75
C ALA A 250 -13.18 1.53 -1.65
N VAL A 251 -14.15 2.45 -1.61
CA VAL A 251 -14.25 3.48 -0.54
C VAL A 251 -14.39 2.85 0.84
N LYS A 252 -15.23 1.81 0.98
CA LYS A 252 -15.43 1.11 2.26
C LYS A 252 -14.12 0.49 2.77
N ILE A 253 -13.37 -0.19 1.90
CA ILE A 253 -12.08 -0.80 2.22
C ILE A 253 -11.07 0.27 2.66
N LEU A 254 -10.90 1.34 1.85
CA LEU A 254 -9.92 2.38 2.12
C LEU A 254 -10.24 3.17 3.41
N ARG A 255 -11.52 3.43 3.69
CA ARG A 255 -11.96 4.03 4.97
C ARG A 255 -11.70 3.09 6.14
N GLY A 256 -11.98 1.79 5.98
CA GLY A 256 -11.66 0.78 6.99
C GLY A 256 -10.17 0.75 7.34
N LEU A 257 -9.31 0.98 6.37
CA LEU A 257 -7.86 1.11 6.51
C LEU A 257 -7.39 2.49 6.95
N LYS A 258 -8.28 3.46 7.13
CA LYS A 258 -7.95 4.83 7.56
C LYS A 258 -7.04 5.60 6.58
N LEU A 259 -7.20 5.40 5.28
CA LEU A 259 -6.53 6.25 4.30
C LEU A 259 -7.08 7.69 4.35
N ASP A 260 -6.29 8.62 3.82
CA ASP A 260 -6.68 10.03 3.70
C ASP A 260 -7.79 10.22 2.64
N ASN A 261 -8.58 11.29 2.81
CA ASN A 261 -9.73 11.58 1.96
C ASN A 261 -9.36 11.84 0.50
N ASP A 262 -8.20 12.43 0.24
CA ASP A 262 -7.73 12.72 -1.12
C ASP A 262 -7.43 11.42 -1.87
N THR A 263 -6.72 10.50 -1.23
CA THR A 263 -6.48 9.17 -1.80
C THR A 263 -7.79 8.43 -2.04
N ILE A 264 -8.72 8.42 -1.05
CA ILE A 264 -10.03 7.75 -1.18
C ILE A 264 -10.83 8.35 -2.35
N GLY A 265 -10.87 9.67 -2.47
CA GLY A 265 -11.57 10.38 -3.54
C GLY A 265 -10.99 10.05 -4.92
N ASN A 266 -9.66 10.07 -5.03
CA ASN A 266 -8.98 9.76 -6.28
C ASN A 266 -9.20 8.30 -6.70
N VAL A 267 -9.03 7.35 -5.79
CA VAL A 267 -9.27 5.92 -6.09
C VAL A 267 -10.72 5.68 -6.51
N LYS A 268 -11.70 6.26 -5.79
CA LYS A 268 -13.11 6.15 -6.16
C LYS A 268 -13.35 6.61 -7.60
N SER A 269 -12.84 7.80 -7.94
CA SER A 269 -13.04 8.39 -9.26
C SER A 269 -12.32 7.61 -10.36
N MET A 270 -11.09 7.13 -10.10
CA MET A 270 -10.35 6.31 -11.06
C MET A 270 -11.04 4.97 -11.32
N VAL A 271 -11.51 4.28 -10.28
CA VAL A 271 -12.24 3.01 -10.41
C VAL A 271 -13.57 3.22 -11.13
N MET A 272 -14.33 4.27 -10.79
CA MET A 272 -15.57 4.62 -11.50
C MET A 272 -15.31 4.90 -12.98
N ALA A 273 -14.30 5.71 -13.31
CA ALA A 273 -13.96 6.06 -14.68
C ALA A 273 -13.43 4.86 -15.48
N PHE A 274 -12.64 3.99 -14.84
CA PHE A 274 -12.17 2.73 -15.42
C PHE A 274 -13.34 1.82 -15.81
N GLN A 275 -14.34 1.67 -14.95
CA GLN A 275 -15.51 0.81 -15.18
C GLN A 275 -16.56 1.44 -16.10
N THR A 276 -16.45 2.75 -16.37
CA THR A 276 -17.38 3.42 -17.30
C THR A 276 -17.07 2.97 -18.73
N PRO A 277 -18.04 2.38 -19.45
CA PRO A 277 -17.89 2.12 -20.87
C PRO A 277 -17.65 3.43 -21.61
N LEU A 278 -16.60 3.50 -22.41
CA LEU A 278 -16.21 4.70 -23.11
C LEU A 278 -16.00 4.40 -24.59
N ALA A 279 -16.89 4.94 -25.44
CA ALA A 279 -16.68 4.90 -26.87
C ALA A 279 -15.55 5.86 -27.27
N VAL A 280 -14.88 5.57 -28.37
CA VAL A 280 -13.82 6.42 -28.95
C VAL A 280 -14.49 7.66 -29.63
N ASP A 281 -14.96 8.56 -28.77
CA ASP A 281 -15.69 9.77 -29.15
C ASP A 281 -15.42 10.93 -28.16
N LYS A 282 -15.17 12.12 -28.70
CA LYS A 282 -14.89 13.33 -27.91
C LYS A 282 -16.02 13.72 -26.97
N ILE A 283 -17.29 13.46 -27.34
CA ILE A 283 -18.43 13.79 -26.49
C ILE A 283 -18.40 12.93 -25.22
N GLN A 284 -18.14 11.64 -25.38
CA GLN A 284 -18.07 10.71 -24.26
C GLN A 284 -16.90 11.08 -23.31
N ILE A 285 -15.75 11.43 -23.89
CA ILE A 285 -14.58 11.85 -23.10
C ILE A 285 -14.90 13.14 -22.33
N ARG A 286 -15.50 14.17 -22.98
CA ARG A 286 -15.89 15.42 -22.29
C ARG A 286 -16.90 15.17 -21.18
N LYS A 287 -17.90 14.30 -21.39
CA LYS A 287 -18.87 13.91 -20.36
C LYS A 287 -18.17 13.23 -19.16
N LEU A 288 -17.14 12.43 -19.39
CA LEU A 288 -16.37 11.84 -18.29
C LEU A 288 -15.53 12.90 -17.58
N LEU A 289 -14.82 13.76 -18.32
CA LEU A 289 -13.99 14.84 -17.78
C LEU A 289 -14.79 15.87 -16.96
N SER A 290 -16.11 16.02 -17.21
CA SER A 290 -16.97 16.86 -16.37
C SER A 290 -17.18 16.31 -14.94
N ARG A 291 -16.86 15.03 -14.72
CA ARG A 291 -17.07 14.32 -13.45
C ARG A 291 -15.77 13.95 -12.73
N VAL A 292 -14.66 13.90 -13.46
CA VAL A 292 -13.34 13.53 -12.94
C VAL A 292 -12.30 14.56 -13.35
N THR A 293 -11.23 14.68 -12.56
CA THR A 293 -10.09 15.52 -12.91
C THR A 293 -9.24 14.86 -14.01
N GLU A 294 -8.39 15.64 -14.67
CA GLU A 294 -7.39 15.14 -15.63
C GLU A 294 -6.54 14.01 -15.02
N TYR A 295 -6.03 14.22 -13.78
CA TYR A 295 -5.28 13.20 -13.04
C TYR A 295 -6.05 11.88 -12.89
N GLN A 296 -7.34 11.97 -12.52
CA GLN A 296 -8.18 10.78 -12.34
C GLN A 296 -8.53 10.10 -13.67
N PHE A 297 -8.74 10.89 -14.72
CA PHE A 297 -8.97 10.36 -16.07
C PHE A 297 -7.75 9.61 -16.59
N LEU A 298 -6.56 10.22 -16.51
CA LEU A 298 -5.31 9.58 -16.94
C LEU A 298 -5.03 8.30 -16.14
N GLY A 299 -5.28 8.33 -14.81
CA GLY A 299 -5.20 7.14 -13.98
C GLY A 299 -6.14 6.03 -14.46
N ALA A 300 -7.40 6.35 -14.76
CA ALA A 300 -8.35 5.38 -15.29
C ALA A 300 -7.92 4.80 -16.67
N MET A 301 -7.32 5.61 -17.53
CA MET A 301 -6.76 5.13 -18.82
C MET A 301 -5.61 4.16 -18.61
N GLN A 302 -4.76 4.40 -17.58
CA GLN A 302 -3.70 3.47 -17.23
C GLN A 302 -4.26 2.14 -16.69
N LEU A 303 -5.35 2.17 -15.90
CA LEU A 303 -6.05 0.95 -15.48
C LEU A 303 -6.64 0.18 -16.66
N LYS A 304 -7.28 0.88 -17.62
CA LYS A 304 -7.79 0.26 -18.84
C LYS A 304 -6.69 -0.39 -19.67
N LYS A 305 -5.55 0.28 -19.79
CA LYS A 305 -4.37 -0.26 -20.47
C LYS A 305 -3.82 -1.51 -19.77
N LEU A 306 -3.81 -1.52 -18.43
CA LEU A 306 -3.42 -2.67 -17.63
C LEU A 306 -4.32 -3.89 -17.88
N ASP A 307 -5.62 -3.66 -18.08
CA ASP A 307 -6.61 -4.70 -18.40
C ASP A 307 -6.66 -5.05 -19.91
N GLY A 308 -5.73 -4.51 -20.72
CA GLY A 308 -5.62 -4.85 -22.15
C GLY A 308 -6.60 -4.14 -23.06
N ASP A 309 -7.22 -3.03 -22.64
CA ASP A 309 -8.11 -2.23 -23.49
C ASP A 309 -7.31 -1.54 -24.63
N GLU A 310 -7.45 -2.04 -25.84
CA GLU A 310 -6.72 -1.56 -27.02
C GLU A 310 -7.15 -0.15 -27.45
N THR A 311 -8.32 0.33 -27.00
CA THR A 311 -8.86 1.65 -27.40
C THR A 311 -8.18 2.81 -26.68
N VAL A 312 -7.42 2.54 -25.62
CA VAL A 312 -6.78 3.55 -24.74
C VAL A 312 -5.92 4.54 -25.52
N SER A 313 -5.15 4.06 -26.49
CA SER A 313 -4.25 4.94 -27.29
C SER A 313 -5.04 5.99 -28.06
N GLU A 314 -6.19 5.61 -28.62
CA GLU A 314 -7.07 6.51 -29.36
C GLU A 314 -7.83 7.43 -28.41
N LEU A 315 -8.29 6.94 -27.26
CA LEU A 315 -8.92 7.77 -26.22
C LEU A 315 -7.95 8.85 -25.71
N LEU A 316 -6.70 8.53 -25.49
CA LEU A 316 -5.68 9.51 -25.09
C LEU A 316 -5.38 10.53 -26.20
N ARG A 317 -5.35 10.11 -27.47
CA ARG A 317 -5.19 11.04 -28.60
C ARG A 317 -6.35 12.05 -28.64
N LEU A 318 -7.59 11.57 -28.53
CA LEU A 318 -8.76 12.44 -28.51
C LEU A 318 -8.80 13.36 -27.28
N PHE A 319 -8.31 12.89 -26.14
CA PHE A 319 -8.17 13.69 -24.93
C PHE A 319 -7.21 14.86 -25.15
N GLU A 320 -6.03 14.63 -25.74
CA GLU A 320 -5.10 15.71 -26.07
C GLU A 320 -5.70 16.71 -27.06
N GLU A 321 -6.44 16.26 -28.08
CA GLU A 321 -7.14 17.16 -29.01
C GLU A 321 -8.19 18.02 -28.31
N ILE A 322 -8.94 17.47 -27.33
CA ILE A 322 -9.90 18.22 -26.49
C ILE A 322 -9.18 19.30 -25.71
N LYS A 323 -8.01 18.97 -25.14
CA LYS A 323 -7.19 19.86 -24.34
C LYS A 323 -6.58 21.00 -25.17
N GLU A 324 -6.00 20.68 -26.33
CA GLU A 324 -5.43 21.66 -27.27
C GLU A 324 -6.49 22.60 -27.85
N ALA A 325 -7.70 22.11 -28.11
CA ALA A 325 -8.83 22.92 -28.58
C ALA A 325 -9.39 23.85 -27.49
N GLY A 326 -9.03 23.64 -26.23
CA GLY A 326 -9.59 24.37 -25.09
C GLY A 326 -11.07 24.08 -24.88
N ASP A 327 -11.53 22.87 -25.24
CA ASP A 327 -12.91 22.47 -25.11
C ASP A 327 -13.40 22.58 -23.65
N CYS A 328 -14.66 23.02 -23.49
CA CYS A 328 -15.29 23.06 -22.17
C CYS A 328 -15.51 21.66 -21.63
N VAL A 329 -14.87 21.33 -20.51
CA VAL A 329 -14.97 20.03 -19.81
C VAL A 329 -15.50 20.16 -18.38
N SER A 330 -15.87 21.36 -17.93
CA SER A 330 -16.41 21.57 -16.60
C SER A 330 -17.44 22.69 -16.58
N LEU A 331 -18.39 22.60 -15.63
CA LEU A 331 -19.42 23.66 -15.45
C LEU A 331 -18.82 25.05 -15.22
N LYS A 332 -17.60 25.13 -14.68
CA LYS A 332 -16.90 26.43 -14.45
C LYS A 332 -16.39 27.07 -15.74
N GLN A 333 -16.20 26.29 -16.79
CA GLN A 333 -15.70 26.74 -18.10
C GLN A 333 -16.85 27.09 -19.07
N LEU A 334 -18.11 26.80 -18.68
CA LEU A 334 -19.26 27.16 -19.50
C LEU A 334 -19.34 28.68 -19.68
N ALA A 335 -19.59 29.13 -20.88
CA ALA A 335 -19.89 30.53 -21.21
C ALA A 335 -21.21 31.01 -20.58
N VAL A 336 -22.09 30.08 -20.21
CA VAL A 336 -23.42 30.32 -19.62
C VAL A 336 -23.42 29.80 -18.19
N ASN A 337 -23.95 30.58 -17.27
CA ASN A 337 -24.10 30.19 -15.86
C ASN A 337 -25.61 30.09 -15.49
N GLY A 338 -25.87 29.56 -14.27
CA GLY A 338 -27.24 29.38 -13.80
C GLY A 338 -28.04 30.68 -13.70
N GLY A 339 -27.39 31.84 -13.55
CA GLY A 339 -28.02 33.15 -13.56
C GLY A 339 -28.54 33.52 -14.95
N ASP A 340 -27.80 33.19 -16.01
CA ASP A 340 -28.20 33.44 -17.40
C ASP A 340 -29.41 32.59 -17.74
N LEU A 341 -29.47 31.32 -17.29
CA LEU A 341 -30.64 30.46 -17.50
C LEU A 341 -31.89 30.96 -16.77
N LEU A 342 -31.72 31.53 -15.55
CA LEU A 342 -32.83 32.16 -14.82
C LEU A 342 -33.36 33.38 -15.56
N GLN A 343 -32.50 34.20 -16.19
CA GLN A 343 -32.92 35.35 -16.99
C GLN A 343 -33.70 34.94 -18.27
N GLN A 344 -33.44 33.74 -18.75
CA GLN A 344 -34.16 33.13 -19.88
C GLN A 344 -35.46 32.42 -19.46
N GLY A 345 -35.85 32.50 -18.18
CA GLY A 345 -37.13 32.01 -17.69
C GLY A 345 -37.14 30.58 -17.18
N LEU A 346 -35.97 29.94 -16.96
CA LEU A 346 -35.92 28.63 -16.29
C LEU A 346 -36.17 28.83 -14.79
N GLU A 347 -36.97 27.92 -14.19
CA GLU A 347 -37.25 27.94 -12.78
C GLU A 347 -36.05 27.49 -11.95
N LYS A 348 -35.87 28.09 -10.73
CA LYS A 348 -34.84 27.67 -9.76
C LYS A 348 -35.02 26.19 -9.39
N GLY A 349 -33.97 25.37 -9.55
CA GLY A 349 -33.98 24.00 -9.12
C GLY A 349 -33.27 23.05 -10.07
N LYS A 350 -33.72 21.82 -10.13
CA LYS A 350 -33.11 20.74 -10.91
C LYS A 350 -32.99 21.06 -12.41
N GLN A 351 -33.95 21.81 -12.96
CA GLN A 351 -33.97 22.19 -14.37
C GLN A 351 -32.75 23.03 -14.80
N ILE A 352 -32.23 23.89 -13.91
CA ILE A 352 -31.00 24.65 -14.16
C ILE A 352 -29.79 23.72 -14.23
N GLY A 353 -29.71 22.79 -13.28
CA GLY A 353 -28.65 21.79 -13.27
C GLY A 353 -28.65 20.90 -14.52
N ASP A 354 -29.83 20.44 -14.89
CA ASP A 354 -30.03 19.62 -16.09
C ASP A 354 -29.68 20.41 -17.37
N GLY A 355 -30.07 21.70 -17.44
CA GLY A 355 -29.77 22.58 -18.60
C GLY A 355 -28.28 22.95 -18.74
N LEU A 356 -27.51 22.96 -17.65
CA LEU A 356 -26.05 23.18 -17.67
C LEU A 356 -25.27 21.89 -17.97
N MET A 357 -25.92 20.73 -17.87
CA MET A 357 -25.27 19.43 -18.12
C MET A 357 -25.45 18.94 -19.59
N TYR A 358 -26.28 19.62 -20.37
CA TYR A 358 -26.48 19.39 -21.81
C TYR A 358 -25.52 20.23 -22.64
#